data_754543f55a735e02ef5ea4d006b0c1db
#
_entry.id   754543f55a735e02ef5ea4d006b0c1db
#
_cell.length_a   1.000
_cell.length_b   1.000
_cell.length_c   1.000
_cell.angle_alpha   90.00
_cell.angle_beta   90.00
_cell.angle_gamma   90.00
#
_symmetry.space_group_name_H-M   'P 1'
#
loop_
_entity.id
_entity.type
_entity.pdbx_description
1 polymer ?
#
loop_
_entity_poly.entity_id
_entity_poly.type
_entity_poly.pdbx_seq_one_letter_code
_entity_poly.pdbx_strand_id
1 'polypeptide(L)'
;MNFLKELGILEINSGACSGEGRWASTKGRELITSYNPADGEAIAKVAQATPEDYEEVMKAAVEAFKQWRMIPAPQRGLVVRDLGEALRAKKDPLGRLVTLEMGKIVQEGWGEVQEMIDICDFSIGLSRQLYGLTMHSERPLHRMYEQWHPLGVIGIISAFNFPVAVWAWNAAIAAVCGDTMLWKPSSETPLTGIAVQHICNDVMKAHKISGIFNLVVGRGSVIGEKLINDKRIPLVSATGSCEMGYRIGRVVGERLGRTILELGGNNGIIIDETADLNLAVPAILFGAVGTAGQRCTSTRRVFLHKSIAKEFTDRLVNAYKQVRIGDPLESKTLMGPLVNEAAIEIMMAAIERIKEAGGEIIYGGKKLNRPGFFVEPCIVKAQHQWEIVHEETFAPILYLIEYENFEEVIEWHNEVPQGLSSAVFTTNLLHSETFLSHRGSDCGIANVNIGTSGAEIGGAFGGEKETGGGRESGSDSWKAYMRRQTNTINWSKELPLAQGIKFGE
;
A
#
# COMPACT_ATOMS: atom_id res chain seq x y z
N MET A 1 -1.02 -28.75 -2.70
CA MET A 1 0.19 -27.90 -2.67
C MET A 1 0.77 -27.94 -1.26
N ASN A 2 2.05 -28.31 -1.10
CA ASN A 2 2.63 -28.56 0.25
C ASN A 2 2.78 -27.27 1.07
N PHE A 3 3.07 -26.15 0.38
CA PHE A 3 3.29 -24.85 1.04
C PHE A 3 2.05 -24.29 1.77
N LEU A 4 0.82 -24.62 1.32
CA LEU A 4 -0.40 -24.23 2.05
C LEU A 4 -0.44 -24.85 3.46
N LYS A 5 -0.13 -26.13 3.57
CA LYS A 5 -0.06 -26.82 4.88
C LYS A 5 1.03 -26.24 5.77
N GLU A 6 2.19 -25.92 5.17
CA GLU A 6 3.32 -25.31 5.87
C GLU A 6 2.98 -23.93 6.47
N LEU A 7 2.04 -23.20 5.85
CA LEU A 7 1.51 -21.92 6.30
C LEU A 7 0.28 -22.05 7.21
N GLY A 8 -0.15 -23.27 7.54
CA GLY A 8 -1.31 -23.51 8.38
C GLY A 8 -2.66 -23.31 7.69
N ILE A 9 -2.70 -23.24 6.34
CA ILE A 9 -3.92 -23.10 5.57
C ILE A 9 -4.67 -24.43 5.49
N LEU A 10 -5.92 -24.42 5.91
CA LEU A 10 -6.87 -25.53 5.91
C LEU A 10 -7.88 -25.38 4.77
N GLU A 11 -8.71 -26.40 4.54
CA GLU A 11 -9.83 -26.32 3.59
C GLU A 11 -10.83 -25.22 3.99
N ILE A 12 -11.14 -25.12 5.28
CA ILE A 12 -11.94 -24.01 5.83
C ILE A 12 -11.17 -23.37 6.99
N ASN A 13 -10.88 -22.10 6.86
CA ASN A 13 -10.10 -21.30 7.80
C ASN A 13 -11.01 -20.37 8.60
N SER A 14 -10.63 -20.02 9.81
CA SER A 14 -11.33 -18.97 10.56
C SER A 14 -10.91 -17.58 10.07
N GLY A 15 -11.87 -16.68 9.94
CA GLY A 15 -11.65 -15.29 9.57
C GLY A 15 -11.44 -14.34 10.75
N ALA A 16 -11.37 -14.82 11.98
CA ALA A 16 -11.08 -13.98 13.13
C ALA A 16 -10.08 -14.64 14.07
N CYS A 17 -9.06 -13.87 14.48
CA CYS A 17 -8.05 -14.31 15.44
C CYS A 17 -7.77 -13.19 16.45
N SER A 18 -7.95 -13.51 17.73
CA SER A 18 -7.58 -12.64 18.85
C SER A 18 -6.40 -13.21 19.61
N GLY A 19 -5.77 -12.41 20.42
CA GLY A 19 -4.60 -12.70 21.23
C GLY A 19 -4.40 -14.16 21.60
N GLU A 20 -3.19 -14.57 21.81
CA GLU A 20 -2.77 -15.97 22.08
C GLU A 20 -3.09 -16.98 20.98
N GLY A 21 -3.38 -16.53 19.74
CA GLY A 21 -3.71 -17.39 18.62
C GLY A 21 -5.10 -18.03 18.72
N ARG A 22 -6.03 -17.43 19.44
CA ARG A 22 -7.42 -17.90 19.52
C ARG A 22 -8.18 -17.56 18.26
N TRP A 23 -8.46 -18.58 17.47
CA TRP A 23 -9.28 -18.50 16.28
C TRP A 23 -10.76 -18.71 16.61
N ALA A 24 -11.63 -17.87 16.02
CA ALA A 24 -13.08 -18.00 16.15
C ALA A 24 -13.59 -19.30 15.50
N SER A 25 -14.80 -19.73 15.88
CA SER A 25 -15.43 -20.92 15.29
C SER A 25 -15.75 -20.72 13.81
N THR A 26 -15.53 -21.76 13.00
CA THR A 26 -15.93 -21.78 11.58
C THR A 26 -17.36 -22.29 11.35
N LYS A 27 -18.00 -22.87 12.39
CA LYS A 27 -19.33 -23.50 12.25
C LYS A 27 -20.43 -22.48 12.07
N GLY A 28 -21.30 -22.71 11.07
CA GLY A 28 -22.48 -21.88 10.84
C GLY A 28 -22.19 -20.47 10.33
N ARG A 29 -20.97 -20.24 9.81
CA ARG A 29 -20.53 -18.95 9.28
C ARG A 29 -20.73 -18.87 7.77
N GLU A 30 -20.97 -17.68 7.26
CA GLU A 30 -20.88 -17.37 5.84
C GLU A 30 -19.42 -17.53 5.38
N LEU A 31 -19.20 -18.15 4.22
CA LEU A 31 -17.88 -18.47 3.71
C LEU A 31 -17.50 -17.52 2.57
N ILE A 32 -16.27 -17.06 2.57
CA ILE A 32 -15.59 -16.49 1.41
C ILE A 32 -14.76 -17.61 0.78
N THR A 33 -14.89 -17.83 -0.53
CA THR A 33 -14.02 -18.74 -1.27
C THR A 33 -12.90 -17.93 -1.92
N SER A 34 -11.65 -18.31 -1.66
CA SER A 34 -10.48 -17.77 -2.36
C SER A 34 -10.23 -18.62 -3.60
N TYR A 35 -9.98 -17.97 -4.73
CA TYR A 35 -9.77 -18.61 -6.02
C TYR A 35 -8.36 -18.31 -6.55
N ASN A 36 -7.83 -19.26 -7.33
CA ASN A 36 -6.63 -19.05 -8.11
C ASN A 36 -7.00 -18.30 -9.41
N PRO A 37 -6.55 -17.08 -9.64
CA PRO A 37 -6.87 -16.33 -10.86
C PRO A 37 -6.36 -16.98 -12.16
N ALA A 38 -5.36 -17.86 -12.05
CA ALA A 38 -4.75 -18.50 -13.22
C ALA A 38 -5.59 -19.64 -13.85
N ASP A 39 -6.50 -20.22 -13.07
CA ASP A 39 -7.37 -21.32 -13.56
C ASP A 39 -8.83 -21.18 -13.14
N GLY A 40 -9.14 -20.28 -12.20
CA GLY A 40 -10.46 -20.08 -11.62
C GLY A 40 -10.86 -21.11 -10.57
N GLU A 41 -9.95 -22.01 -10.18
CA GLU A 41 -10.23 -23.06 -9.21
C GLU A 41 -10.18 -22.53 -7.77
N ALA A 42 -11.00 -23.10 -6.90
CA ALA A 42 -11.02 -22.75 -5.50
C ALA A 42 -9.75 -23.25 -4.77
N ILE A 43 -9.09 -22.35 -4.05
CA ILE A 43 -7.92 -22.68 -3.23
C ILE A 43 -8.36 -23.22 -1.85
N ALA A 44 -9.12 -22.42 -1.12
CA ALA A 44 -9.67 -22.71 0.20
C ALA A 44 -10.79 -21.75 0.53
N LYS A 45 -11.44 -21.96 1.69
CA LYS A 45 -12.52 -21.11 2.18
C LYS A 45 -12.16 -20.46 3.51
N VAL A 46 -12.78 -19.31 3.76
CA VAL A 46 -12.63 -18.55 5.00
C VAL A 46 -14.02 -18.29 5.60
N ALA A 47 -14.22 -18.73 6.82
CA ALA A 47 -15.42 -18.40 7.61
C ALA A 47 -15.33 -16.95 8.08
N GLN A 48 -16.22 -16.09 7.59
CA GLN A 48 -16.20 -14.67 7.87
C GLN A 48 -16.35 -14.37 9.36
N ALA A 49 -15.63 -13.36 9.85
CA ALA A 49 -15.85 -12.80 11.17
C ALA A 49 -17.26 -12.20 11.29
N THR A 50 -17.89 -12.42 12.45
CA THR A 50 -19.14 -11.73 12.78
C THR A 50 -18.87 -10.44 13.56
N PRO A 51 -19.88 -9.58 13.76
CA PRO A 51 -19.77 -8.44 14.65
C PRO A 51 -19.34 -8.79 16.07
N GLU A 52 -19.74 -9.98 16.57
CA GLU A 52 -19.36 -10.49 17.90
C GLU A 52 -17.89 -10.91 17.92
N ASP A 53 -17.40 -11.63 16.88
CA ASP A 53 -15.99 -11.98 16.76
C ASP A 53 -15.12 -10.71 16.69
N TYR A 54 -15.57 -9.70 15.92
CA TYR A 54 -14.89 -8.40 15.88
C TYR A 54 -14.77 -7.79 17.27
N GLU A 55 -15.84 -7.83 18.05
CA GLU A 55 -15.85 -7.25 19.39
C GLU A 55 -14.91 -7.98 20.36
N GLU A 56 -14.81 -9.30 20.26
CA GLU A 56 -13.85 -10.10 21.04
C GLU A 56 -12.40 -9.75 20.66
N VAL A 57 -12.12 -9.67 19.35
CA VAL A 57 -10.79 -9.31 18.84
C VAL A 57 -10.41 -7.89 19.26
N MET A 58 -11.35 -6.94 19.17
CA MET A 58 -11.13 -5.55 19.58
C MET A 58 -10.86 -5.44 21.08
N LYS A 59 -11.61 -6.15 21.93
CA LYS A 59 -11.35 -6.19 23.38
C LYS A 59 -9.97 -6.71 23.68
N ALA A 60 -9.53 -7.78 23.01
CA ALA A 60 -8.19 -8.33 23.18
C ALA A 60 -7.12 -7.32 22.77
N ALA A 61 -7.28 -6.61 21.66
CA ALA A 61 -6.35 -5.58 21.19
C ALA A 61 -6.25 -4.40 22.16
N VAL A 62 -7.38 -3.92 22.68
CA VAL A 62 -7.44 -2.81 23.67
C VAL A 62 -6.76 -3.21 24.98
N GLU A 63 -6.97 -4.43 25.45
CA GLU A 63 -6.33 -4.91 26.68
C GLU A 63 -4.81 -5.10 26.49
N ALA A 64 -4.42 -5.69 25.37
CA ALA A 64 -3.00 -5.84 25.01
C ALA A 64 -2.29 -4.49 24.91
N PHE A 65 -2.92 -3.45 24.37
CA PHE A 65 -2.36 -2.11 24.29
C PHE A 65 -1.93 -1.57 25.65
N LYS A 66 -2.71 -1.81 26.70
CA LYS A 66 -2.40 -1.31 28.06
C LYS A 66 -1.05 -1.85 28.56
N GLN A 67 -0.70 -3.06 28.20
CA GLN A 67 0.56 -3.71 28.57
C GLN A 67 1.66 -3.35 27.58
N TRP A 68 1.37 -3.39 26.27
CA TRP A 68 2.34 -3.19 25.20
C TRP A 68 2.98 -1.81 25.24
N ARG A 69 2.19 -0.77 25.47
CA ARG A 69 2.68 0.62 25.59
C ARG A 69 3.65 0.83 26.77
N MET A 70 3.65 -0.05 27.77
CA MET A 70 4.55 0.01 28.93
C MET A 70 5.91 -0.63 28.67
N ILE A 71 6.02 -1.43 27.62
CA ILE A 71 7.28 -2.07 27.21
C ILE A 71 8.14 -1.02 26.48
N PRO A 72 9.42 -0.82 26.85
CA PRO A 72 10.30 0.10 26.15
C PRO A 72 10.40 -0.19 24.65
N ALA A 73 10.45 0.86 23.82
CA ALA A 73 10.48 0.71 22.37
C ALA A 73 11.58 -0.23 21.84
N PRO A 74 12.83 -0.21 22.34
CA PRO A 74 13.84 -1.17 21.92
C PRO A 74 13.50 -2.63 22.23
N GLN A 75 12.73 -2.91 23.27
CA GLN A 75 12.26 -4.26 23.56
C GLN A 75 11.11 -4.68 22.63
N ARG A 76 10.21 -3.75 22.29
CA ARG A 76 9.21 -3.97 21.24
C ARG A 76 9.88 -4.26 19.89
N GLY A 77 10.98 -3.55 19.59
CA GLY A 77 11.80 -3.80 18.41
C GLY A 77 12.35 -5.23 18.31
N LEU A 78 12.63 -5.90 19.43
CA LEU A 78 13.07 -7.31 19.42
C LEU A 78 11.95 -8.25 18.95
N VAL A 79 10.69 -7.96 19.32
CA VAL A 79 9.54 -8.75 18.80
C VAL A 79 9.39 -8.57 17.30
N VAL A 80 9.55 -7.32 16.80
CA VAL A 80 9.48 -7.03 15.37
C VAL A 80 10.66 -7.65 14.62
N ARG A 81 11.86 -7.70 15.22
CA ARG A 81 13.01 -8.45 14.68
C ARG A 81 12.66 -9.92 14.47
N ASP A 82 12.12 -10.56 15.49
CA ASP A 82 11.82 -11.99 15.43
C ASP A 82 10.64 -12.28 14.49
N LEU A 83 9.73 -11.31 14.28
CA LEU A 83 8.75 -11.36 13.19
C LEU A 83 9.45 -11.34 11.81
N GLY A 84 10.42 -10.44 11.61
CA GLY A 84 11.23 -10.38 10.38
C GLY A 84 11.95 -11.70 10.10
N GLU A 85 12.55 -12.34 11.14
CA GLU A 85 13.20 -13.65 10.99
C GLU A 85 12.21 -14.77 10.68
N ALA A 86 11.04 -14.77 11.29
CA ALA A 86 9.99 -15.75 10.99
C ALA A 86 9.46 -15.59 9.54
N LEU A 87 9.31 -14.35 9.05
CA LEU A 87 8.96 -14.06 7.67
C LEU A 87 10.07 -14.50 6.70
N ARG A 88 11.33 -14.26 7.04
CA ARG A 88 12.50 -14.71 6.25
C ARG A 88 12.52 -16.23 6.08
N ALA A 89 12.24 -16.97 7.16
CA ALA A 89 12.15 -18.42 7.14
C ALA A 89 10.97 -18.94 6.30
N LYS A 90 9.90 -18.14 6.14
CA LYS A 90 8.69 -18.50 5.38
C LYS A 90 8.58 -17.75 4.04
N LYS A 91 9.65 -17.10 3.55
CA LYS A 91 9.62 -16.27 2.35
C LYS A 91 9.11 -17.02 1.12
N ASP A 92 9.64 -18.22 0.83
CA ASP A 92 9.20 -18.97 -0.34
C ASP A 92 7.73 -19.41 -0.24
N PRO A 93 7.28 -20.13 0.81
CA PRO A 93 5.90 -20.58 0.90
C PRO A 93 4.90 -19.41 0.93
N LEU A 94 5.18 -18.32 1.63
CA LEU A 94 4.30 -17.15 1.69
C LEU A 94 4.26 -16.41 0.36
N GLY A 95 5.40 -16.19 -0.31
CA GLY A 95 5.45 -15.57 -1.65
C GLY A 95 4.70 -16.39 -2.69
N ARG A 96 4.77 -17.72 -2.64
CA ARG A 96 3.96 -18.61 -3.49
C ARG A 96 2.47 -18.50 -3.19
N LEU A 97 2.07 -18.32 -1.93
CA LEU A 97 0.67 -18.11 -1.57
C LEU A 97 0.16 -16.76 -2.10
N VAL A 98 0.96 -15.69 -1.99
CA VAL A 98 0.64 -14.39 -2.59
C VAL A 98 0.41 -14.53 -4.10
N THR A 99 1.31 -15.24 -4.79
CA THR A 99 1.19 -15.51 -6.23
C THR A 99 -0.06 -16.30 -6.56
N LEU A 100 -0.32 -17.38 -5.82
CA LEU A 100 -1.46 -18.27 -6.05
C LEU A 100 -2.80 -17.56 -5.88
N GLU A 101 -2.91 -16.69 -4.87
CA GLU A 101 -4.17 -16.06 -4.48
C GLU A 101 -4.44 -14.75 -5.26
N MET A 102 -3.38 -14.00 -5.57
CA MET A 102 -3.50 -12.69 -6.24
C MET A 102 -3.28 -12.75 -7.76
N GLY A 103 -2.48 -13.68 -8.24
CA GLY A 103 -2.17 -13.85 -9.66
C GLY A 103 -0.89 -13.15 -10.14
N LYS A 104 -0.19 -12.37 -9.30
CA LYS A 104 1.12 -11.80 -9.66
C LYS A 104 2.20 -12.90 -9.77
N ILE A 105 3.24 -12.65 -10.56
CA ILE A 105 4.32 -13.64 -10.76
C ILE A 105 5.06 -13.92 -9.45
N VAL A 106 5.65 -15.10 -9.37
CA VAL A 106 6.29 -15.58 -8.12
C VAL A 106 7.44 -14.69 -7.63
N GLN A 107 8.14 -14.02 -8.55
CA GLN A 107 9.17 -13.04 -8.20
C GLN A 107 8.59 -11.84 -7.46
N GLU A 108 7.41 -11.37 -7.88
CA GLU A 108 6.68 -10.29 -7.19
C GLU A 108 6.12 -10.76 -5.84
N GLY A 109 5.64 -12.01 -5.76
CA GLY A 109 5.20 -12.60 -4.49
C GLY A 109 6.34 -12.69 -3.47
N TRP A 110 7.54 -13.11 -3.89
CA TRP A 110 8.74 -13.09 -3.04
C TRP A 110 9.19 -11.68 -2.70
N GLY A 111 9.02 -10.72 -3.63
CA GLY A 111 9.29 -9.30 -3.42
C GLY A 111 8.45 -8.71 -2.30
N GLU A 112 7.14 -9.02 -2.28
CA GLU A 112 6.27 -8.57 -1.18
C GLU A 112 6.73 -9.07 0.18
N VAL A 113 7.09 -10.34 0.29
CA VAL A 113 7.60 -10.88 1.57
C VAL A 113 8.95 -10.27 1.91
N GLN A 114 9.79 -9.93 0.91
CA GLN A 114 11.02 -9.20 1.16
C GLN A 114 10.74 -7.81 1.75
N GLU A 115 9.77 -7.08 1.21
CA GLU A 115 9.37 -5.78 1.77
C GLU A 115 8.88 -5.89 3.22
N MET A 116 8.16 -6.98 3.56
CA MET A 116 7.79 -7.24 4.96
C MET A 116 9.01 -7.42 5.87
N ILE A 117 10.05 -8.10 5.38
CA ILE A 117 11.30 -8.32 6.11
C ILE A 117 12.03 -7.00 6.28
N ASP A 118 12.17 -6.24 5.20
CA ASP A 118 12.92 -4.98 5.16
C ASP A 118 12.30 -3.91 6.09
N ILE A 119 10.98 -3.84 6.17
CA ILE A 119 10.31 -2.92 7.10
C ILE A 119 10.47 -3.37 8.56
N CYS A 120 10.54 -4.68 8.83
CA CYS A 120 10.89 -5.16 10.16
C CYS A 120 12.32 -4.73 10.53
N ASP A 121 13.28 -4.90 9.63
CA ASP A 121 14.68 -4.48 9.83
C ASP A 121 14.78 -2.96 10.05
N PHE A 122 14.07 -2.14 9.26
CA PHE A 122 13.99 -0.70 9.46
C PHE A 122 13.41 -0.34 10.84
N SER A 123 12.34 -1.00 11.25
CA SER A 123 11.64 -0.72 12.53
C SER A 123 12.48 -1.04 13.75
N ILE A 124 13.42 -1.99 13.67
CA ILE A 124 14.38 -2.28 14.76
C ILE A 124 15.24 -1.04 15.03
N GLY A 125 15.82 -0.43 13.99
CA GLY A 125 16.59 0.80 14.10
C GLY A 125 15.73 1.97 14.61
N LEU A 126 14.53 2.12 14.06
CA LEU A 126 13.55 3.13 14.45
C LEU A 126 13.18 3.06 15.93
N SER A 127 13.16 1.88 16.55
CA SER A 127 12.84 1.70 17.97
C SER A 127 13.71 2.54 18.93
N ARG A 128 14.86 3.03 18.48
CA ARG A 128 15.78 3.89 19.20
C ARG A 128 15.78 5.34 18.73
N GLN A 129 14.90 5.69 17.77
CA GLN A 129 14.86 6.99 17.10
C GLN A 129 13.49 7.67 17.18
N LEU A 130 12.63 7.25 18.12
CA LEU A 130 11.32 7.88 18.38
C LEU A 130 11.48 9.14 19.24
N TYR A 131 12.29 10.07 18.78
CA TYR A 131 12.69 11.27 19.55
C TYR A 131 11.83 12.48 19.20
N GLY A 132 11.64 13.34 20.19
CA GLY A 132 11.07 14.67 20.03
C GLY A 132 12.12 15.77 20.10
N LEU A 133 11.67 17.00 19.89
CA LEU A 133 12.51 18.20 19.92
C LEU A 133 12.64 18.73 21.34
N THR A 134 13.78 19.32 21.65
CA THR A 134 13.99 20.18 22.84
C THR A 134 14.11 21.62 22.36
N MET A 135 13.37 22.55 22.99
CA MET A 135 13.35 23.95 22.62
C MET A 135 13.50 24.86 23.85
N HIS A 136 13.95 26.08 23.63
CA HIS A 136 14.06 27.06 24.71
C HIS A 136 12.67 27.55 25.13
N SER A 137 12.49 27.72 26.46
CA SER A 137 11.33 28.39 27.02
C SER A 137 11.50 29.90 26.99
N GLU A 138 10.42 30.64 26.80
CA GLU A 138 10.38 32.10 27.01
C GLU A 138 10.44 32.51 28.49
N ARG A 139 10.29 31.53 29.42
CA ARG A 139 10.27 31.76 30.86
C ARG A 139 11.61 31.33 31.50
N PRO A 140 12.15 32.12 32.42
CA PRO A 140 13.34 31.70 33.19
C PRO A 140 13.09 30.41 33.96
N LEU A 141 14.11 29.55 34.05
CA LEU A 141 14.08 28.30 34.81
C LEU A 141 12.94 27.34 34.37
N HIS A 142 12.59 27.39 33.08
CA HIS A 142 11.66 26.43 32.45
C HIS A 142 12.37 25.64 31.35
N ARG A 143 11.95 24.40 31.16
CA ARG A 143 12.40 23.53 30.07
C ARG A 143 11.19 23.10 29.22
N MET A 144 11.30 23.26 27.92
CA MET A 144 10.30 22.78 26.97
C MET A 144 10.85 21.66 26.12
N TYR A 145 10.03 20.67 25.87
CA TYR A 145 10.37 19.58 24.95
C TYR A 145 9.10 18.91 24.40
N GLU A 146 9.25 18.21 23.31
CA GLU A 146 8.21 17.35 22.74
C GLU A 146 8.56 15.88 22.96
N GLN A 147 7.55 15.07 23.16
CA GLN A 147 7.67 13.62 23.19
C GLN A 147 6.50 12.97 22.46
N TRP A 148 6.71 11.73 22.07
CA TRP A 148 5.74 10.97 21.29
C TRP A 148 5.23 9.79 22.08
N HIS A 149 3.92 9.55 22.04
CA HIS A 149 3.25 8.48 22.74
C HIS A 149 2.41 7.64 21.78
N PRO A 150 2.27 6.32 22.02
CA PRO A 150 1.38 5.46 21.24
C PRO A 150 -0.04 6.00 21.14
N LEU A 151 -0.73 5.68 20.06
CA LEU A 151 -2.12 6.08 19.85
C LEU A 151 -3.13 5.12 20.49
N GLY A 152 -2.93 3.82 20.30
CA GLY A 152 -3.91 2.82 20.74
C GLY A 152 -4.01 1.62 19.83
N VAL A 153 -5.23 1.23 19.46
CA VAL A 153 -5.47 0.21 18.45
C VAL A 153 -5.49 0.87 17.07
N ILE A 154 -4.64 0.42 16.16
CA ILE A 154 -4.59 0.89 14.78
C ILE A 154 -5.44 -0.05 13.92
N GLY A 155 -6.38 0.51 13.16
CA GLY A 155 -7.12 -0.24 12.14
C GLY A 155 -6.35 -0.24 10.82
N ILE A 156 -6.07 -1.42 10.26
CA ILE A 156 -5.40 -1.57 8.98
C ILE A 156 -6.36 -2.26 8.01
N ILE A 157 -6.64 -1.63 6.87
CA ILE A 157 -7.42 -2.20 5.76
C ILE A 157 -6.47 -2.28 4.57
N SER A 158 -6.15 -3.50 4.11
CA SER A 158 -5.27 -3.71 2.96
C SER A 158 -6.01 -4.16 1.72
N ALA A 159 -5.50 -3.78 0.54
CA ALA A 159 -6.03 -4.15 -0.75
C ALA A 159 -5.50 -5.52 -1.23
N PHE A 160 -6.11 -6.05 -2.29
CA PHE A 160 -5.78 -7.38 -2.81
C PHE A 160 -4.44 -7.44 -3.54
N ASN A 161 -4.01 -6.32 -4.13
CA ASN A 161 -2.87 -6.28 -5.04
C ASN A 161 -1.50 -6.33 -4.34
N PHE A 162 -1.43 -5.90 -3.07
CA PHE A 162 -0.30 -6.07 -2.16
C PHE A 162 -0.80 -6.59 -0.82
N PRO A 163 -1.23 -7.85 -0.77
CA PRO A 163 -2.00 -8.37 0.35
C PRO A 163 -1.22 -8.46 1.67
N VAL A 164 0.12 -8.49 1.63
CA VAL A 164 0.95 -8.66 2.84
C VAL A 164 1.95 -7.54 3.08
N ALA A 165 2.56 -6.95 2.04
CA ALA A 165 3.58 -5.92 2.18
C ALA A 165 3.04 -4.67 2.87
N VAL A 166 1.93 -4.12 2.39
CA VAL A 166 1.32 -2.89 2.93
C VAL A 166 0.87 -3.07 4.38
N TRP A 167 0.35 -4.25 4.74
CA TRP A 167 0.08 -4.55 6.15
C TRP A 167 1.35 -4.46 6.99
N ALA A 168 2.46 -5.03 6.53
CA ALA A 168 3.71 -5.02 7.27
C ALA A 168 4.30 -3.61 7.43
N TRP A 169 4.19 -2.75 6.40
CA TRP A 169 4.62 -1.35 6.48
C TRP A 169 3.94 -0.61 7.64
N ASN A 170 2.65 -0.87 7.83
CA ASN A 170 1.90 -0.33 8.95
C ASN A 170 2.23 -1.04 10.27
N ALA A 171 2.13 -2.37 10.29
CA ALA A 171 2.16 -3.16 11.50
C ALA A 171 3.51 -3.15 12.22
N ALA A 172 4.63 -3.22 11.48
CA ALA A 172 5.97 -3.20 12.07
C ALA A 172 6.27 -1.86 12.77
N ILE A 173 5.93 -0.75 12.11
CA ILE A 173 6.13 0.59 12.67
C ILE A 173 5.18 0.84 13.84
N ALA A 174 3.89 0.56 13.69
CA ALA A 174 2.92 0.73 14.76
C ALA A 174 3.28 -0.09 16.01
N ALA A 175 3.75 -1.34 15.83
CA ALA A 175 4.19 -2.18 16.93
C ALA A 175 5.37 -1.57 17.70
N VAL A 176 6.39 -1.05 16.98
CA VAL A 176 7.53 -0.37 17.60
C VAL A 176 7.12 0.93 18.29
N CYS A 177 6.16 1.67 17.71
CA CYS A 177 5.56 2.85 18.33
C CYS A 177 4.80 2.52 19.63
N GLY A 178 4.37 1.28 19.80
CA GLY A 178 3.69 0.80 21.01
C GLY A 178 2.18 0.63 20.84
N ASP A 179 1.69 0.58 19.62
CA ASP A 179 0.31 0.34 19.27
C ASP A 179 0.02 -1.14 19.08
N THR A 180 -1.25 -1.51 19.12
CA THR A 180 -1.75 -2.83 18.72
C THR A 180 -2.55 -2.69 17.43
N MET A 181 -2.67 -3.74 16.65
CA MET A 181 -3.26 -3.67 15.34
C MET A 181 -4.49 -4.58 15.22
N LEU A 182 -5.49 -4.08 14.50
CA LEU A 182 -6.61 -4.85 13.99
C LEU A 182 -6.58 -4.79 12.47
N TRP A 183 -6.26 -5.91 11.83
CA TRP A 183 -6.12 -6.03 10.38
C TRP A 183 -7.34 -6.62 9.72
N LYS A 184 -7.86 -5.92 8.72
CA LYS A 184 -8.85 -6.41 7.77
C LYS A 184 -8.24 -6.50 6.37
N PRO A 185 -7.82 -7.68 5.91
CA PRO A 185 -7.35 -7.88 4.55
C PRO A 185 -8.49 -7.79 3.53
N SER A 186 -8.15 -7.70 2.25
CA SER A 186 -9.11 -7.83 1.15
C SER A 186 -9.82 -9.17 1.18
N SER A 187 -11.09 -9.18 0.76
CA SER A 187 -11.87 -10.42 0.59
C SER A 187 -11.41 -11.25 -0.62
N GLU A 188 -10.67 -10.65 -1.57
CA GLU A 188 -10.09 -11.33 -2.74
C GLU A 188 -8.86 -12.17 -2.34
N THR A 189 -8.12 -11.77 -1.30
CA THR A 189 -6.87 -12.41 -0.88
C THR A 189 -6.83 -12.66 0.63
N PRO A 190 -7.81 -13.40 1.20
CA PRO A 190 -7.91 -13.59 2.64
C PRO A 190 -6.92 -14.61 3.20
N LEU A 191 -6.45 -15.58 2.41
CA LEU A 191 -5.59 -16.67 2.88
C LEU A 191 -4.19 -16.18 3.23
N THR A 192 -3.67 -15.21 2.49
CA THR A 192 -2.40 -14.54 2.81
C THR A 192 -2.44 -13.89 4.18
N GLY A 193 -3.56 -13.21 4.53
CA GLY A 193 -3.78 -12.63 5.86
C GLY A 193 -3.78 -13.68 6.97
N ILE A 194 -4.43 -14.82 6.74
CA ILE A 194 -4.45 -15.94 7.68
C ILE A 194 -3.06 -16.53 7.89
N ALA A 195 -2.30 -16.73 6.80
CA ALA A 195 -0.93 -17.26 6.89
C ALA A 195 -0.02 -16.31 7.70
N VAL A 196 -0.10 -15.01 7.45
CA VAL A 196 0.65 -14.00 8.21
C VAL A 196 0.23 -14.00 9.69
N GLN A 197 -1.07 -14.13 9.99
CA GLN A 197 -1.55 -14.21 11.37
C GLN A 197 -1.01 -15.44 12.10
N HIS A 198 -0.87 -16.59 11.45
CA HIS A 198 -0.21 -17.76 12.04
C HIS A 198 1.24 -17.45 12.42
N ILE A 199 2.00 -16.82 11.53
CA ILE A 199 3.39 -16.42 11.79
C ILE A 199 3.44 -15.43 12.98
N CYS A 200 2.57 -14.44 13.01
CA CYS A 200 2.48 -13.49 14.13
C CYS A 200 2.15 -14.18 15.46
N ASN A 201 1.24 -15.16 15.45
CA ASN A 201 0.86 -15.91 16.65
C ASN A 201 2.05 -16.69 17.22
N ASP A 202 2.86 -17.33 16.37
CA ASP A 202 4.04 -18.07 16.80
C ASP A 202 5.09 -17.14 17.44
N VAL A 203 5.31 -15.96 16.86
CA VAL A 203 6.22 -14.94 17.41
C VAL A 203 5.67 -14.38 18.75
N MET A 204 4.40 -14.01 18.81
CA MET A 204 3.78 -13.53 20.04
C MET A 204 3.87 -14.56 21.15
N LYS A 205 3.62 -15.84 20.85
CA LYS A 205 3.73 -16.95 21.79
C LYS A 205 5.16 -17.12 22.31
N ALA A 206 6.18 -17.05 21.44
CA ALA A 206 7.58 -17.14 21.83
C ALA A 206 8.00 -16.02 22.81
N HIS A 207 7.44 -14.83 22.63
CA HIS A 207 7.68 -13.67 23.52
C HIS A 207 6.74 -13.61 24.73
N LYS A 208 5.82 -14.56 24.89
CA LYS A 208 4.80 -14.58 25.96
C LYS A 208 3.94 -13.32 26.00
N ILE A 209 3.61 -12.79 24.83
CA ILE A 209 2.72 -11.65 24.62
C ILE A 209 1.52 -12.08 23.76
N SER A 210 0.46 -11.29 23.76
CA SER A 210 -0.74 -11.60 22.98
C SER A 210 -1.46 -10.33 22.56
N GLY A 211 -2.29 -10.41 21.50
CA GLY A 211 -3.19 -9.34 21.11
C GLY A 211 -2.50 -8.11 20.46
N ILE A 212 -1.23 -8.21 20.06
CA ILE A 212 -0.54 -7.12 19.37
C ILE A 212 -0.96 -7.11 17.90
N PHE A 213 -0.90 -8.26 17.24
CA PHE A 213 -1.32 -8.46 15.85
C PHE A 213 -2.62 -9.28 15.85
N ASN A 214 -3.70 -8.71 15.32
CA ASN A 214 -5.02 -9.34 15.32
C ASN A 214 -5.63 -9.26 13.92
N LEU A 215 -6.47 -10.24 13.56
CA LEU A 215 -7.05 -10.39 12.22
C LEU A 215 -8.58 -10.48 12.29
N VAL A 216 -9.24 -9.80 11.36
CA VAL A 216 -10.66 -9.96 11.06
C VAL A 216 -10.90 -9.97 9.55
N VAL A 217 -11.36 -11.08 9.00
CA VAL A 217 -11.71 -11.25 7.59
C VAL A 217 -13.22 -11.18 7.45
N GLY A 218 -13.73 -10.32 6.59
CA GLY A 218 -15.14 -10.18 6.31
C GLY A 218 -15.40 -9.10 5.26
N ARG A 219 -16.67 -9.03 4.81
CA ARG A 219 -17.08 -8.04 3.82
C ARG A 219 -16.84 -6.62 4.30
N GLY A 220 -16.47 -5.73 3.36
CA GLY A 220 -16.29 -4.30 3.62
C GLY A 220 -17.54 -3.66 4.24
N SER A 221 -18.72 -4.02 3.72
CA SER A 221 -20.02 -3.54 4.19
C SER A 221 -20.40 -3.96 5.64
N VAL A 222 -19.73 -4.96 6.22
CA VAL A 222 -19.98 -5.43 7.59
C VAL A 222 -18.79 -5.12 8.48
N ILE A 223 -17.69 -5.81 8.29
CA ILE A 223 -16.49 -5.68 9.15
C ILE A 223 -15.73 -4.39 8.85
N GLY A 224 -15.65 -3.97 7.58
CA GLY A 224 -15.03 -2.70 7.20
C GLY A 224 -15.77 -1.52 7.81
N GLU A 225 -17.10 -1.47 7.66
CA GLU A 225 -17.93 -0.41 8.25
C GLU A 225 -17.83 -0.40 9.78
N LYS A 226 -17.80 -1.56 10.42
CA LYS A 226 -17.63 -1.63 11.87
C LYS A 226 -16.28 -1.05 12.30
N LEU A 227 -15.19 -1.37 11.59
CA LEU A 227 -13.85 -0.89 11.88
C LEU A 227 -13.74 0.63 11.76
N ILE A 228 -14.22 1.22 10.66
CA ILE A 228 -14.08 2.67 10.42
C ILE A 228 -14.96 3.52 11.36
N ASN A 229 -16.07 2.95 11.84
CA ASN A 229 -16.95 3.61 12.82
C ASN A 229 -16.50 3.45 14.27
N ASP A 230 -15.54 2.54 14.57
CA ASP A 230 -15.14 2.25 15.94
C ASP A 230 -14.28 3.36 16.55
N LYS A 231 -14.80 4.05 17.55
CA LYS A 231 -14.09 5.15 18.25
C LYS A 231 -12.86 4.68 19.05
N ARG A 232 -12.71 3.38 19.30
CA ARG A 232 -11.51 2.81 19.95
C ARG A 232 -10.32 2.74 19.02
N ILE A 233 -10.53 2.95 17.70
CA ILE A 233 -9.50 3.01 16.67
C ILE A 233 -9.20 4.48 16.37
N PRO A 234 -8.15 5.07 16.95
CA PRO A 234 -7.79 6.48 16.72
C PRO A 234 -7.23 6.75 15.33
N LEU A 235 -6.64 5.73 14.68
CA LEU A 235 -6.08 5.81 13.33
C LEU A 235 -6.56 4.63 12.49
N VAL A 236 -7.07 4.93 11.31
CA VAL A 236 -7.34 3.93 10.24
C VAL A 236 -6.36 4.17 9.11
N SER A 237 -5.51 3.18 8.84
CA SER A 237 -4.73 3.11 7.61
C SER A 237 -5.45 2.22 6.59
N ALA A 238 -5.72 2.75 5.41
CA ALA A 238 -6.50 2.05 4.41
C ALA A 238 -5.91 2.21 3.00
N THR A 239 -5.72 1.08 2.34
CA THR A 239 -5.32 0.98 0.94
C THR A 239 -6.48 0.44 0.11
N GLY A 240 -6.86 1.13 -0.97
CA GLY A 240 -7.96 0.72 -1.83
C GLY A 240 -8.33 1.73 -2.91
N SER A 241 -9.59 1.71 -3.36
CA SER A 241 -10.09 2.66 -4.36
C SER A 241 -10.32 4.07 -3.77
N CYS A 242 -10.29 5.10 -4.62
CA CYS A 242 -10.64 6.48 -4.22
C CYS A 242 -12.04 6.54 -3.62
N GLU A 243 -13.02 5.80 -4.16
CA GLU A 243 -14.39 5.73 -3.63
C GLU A 243 -14.40 5.22 -2.17
N MET A 244 -13.65 4.14 -1.90
CA MET A 244 -13.47 3.63 -0.53
C MET A 244 -12.80 4.68 0.36
N GLY A 245 -11.79 5.38 -0.15
CA GLY A 245 -11.07 6.44 0.55
C GLY A 245 -12.00 7.59 0.96
N TYR A 246 -12.85 8.07 0.06
CA TYR A 246 -13.87 9.08 0.38
C TYR A 246 -14.82 8.62 1.49
N ARG A 247 -15.25 7.36 1.43
CA ARG A 247 -16.10 6.79 2.50
C ARG A 247 -15.39 6.79 3.83
N ILE A 248 -14.16 6.27 3.88
CA ILE A 248 -13.36 6.19 5.11
C ILE A 248 -13.04 7.58 5.65
N GLY A 249 -12.57 8.49 4.81
CA GLY A 249 -12.23 9.86 5.19
C GLY A 249 -13.41 10.59 5.84
N ARG A 250 -14.61 10.46 5.25
CA ARG A 250 -15.83 11.03 5.82
C ARG A 250 -16.17 10.44 7.18
N VAL A 251 -16.26 9.10 7.28
CA VAL A 251 -16.71 8.44 8.53
C VAL A 251 -15.70 8.65 9.66
N VAL A 252 -14.41 8.52 9.36
CA VAL A 252 -13.37 8.71 10.38
C VAL A 252 -13.26 10.18 10.78
N GLY A 253 -13.42 11.11 9.83
CA GLY A 253 -13.43 12.56 10.09
C GLY A 253 -14.62 12.99 10.95
N GLU A 254 -15.82 12.46 10.73
CA GLU A 254 -17.01 12.72 11.53
C GLU A 254 -16.81 12.41 13.03
N ARG A 255 -15.96 11.44 13.35
CA ARG A 255 -15.60 11.07 14.73
C ARG A 255 -14.27 11.65 15.22
N LEU A 256 -13.66 12.58 14.46
CA LEU A 256 -12.35 13.21 14.72
C LEU A 256 -11.20 12.19 14.85
N GLY A 257 -11.29 11.06 14.15
CA GLY A 257 -10.23 10.09 14.00
C GLY A 257 -9.18 10.55 12.98
N ARG A 258 -8.08 9.80 12.89
CA ARG A 258 -7.02 10.02 11.91
C ARG A 258 -7.07 8.98 10.80
N THR A 259 -6.58 9.34 9.63
CA THR A 259 -6.45 8.42 8.50
C THR A 259 -5.05 8.48 7.88
N ILE A 260 -4.59 7.35 7.36
CA ILE A 260 -3.61 7.23 6.30
C ILE A 260 -4.36 6.59 5.15
N LEU A 261 -4.42 7.26 4.00
CA LEU A 261 -5.16 6.79 2.84
C LEU A 261 -4.21 6.64 1.67
N GLU A 262 -4.04 5.42 1.19
CA GLU A 262 -3.25 5.07 0.01
C GLU A 262 -4.19 4.49 -1.04
N LEU A 263 -4.59 5.34 -1.97
CA LEU A 263 -5.67 5.07 -2.91
C LEU A 263 -5.14 4.90 -4.35
N GLY A 264 -6.02 5.11 -5.33
CA GLY A 264 -5.67 4.99 -6.73
C GLY A 264 -4.58 5.96 -7.19
N GLY A 265 -3.96 5.62 -8.34
CA GLY A 265 -2.95 6.43 -9.00
C GLY A 265 -3.08 6.35 -10.52
N ASN A 266 -3.01 7.49 -11.20
CA ASN A 266 -3.01 7.57 -12.66
C ASN A 266 -1.65 8.07 -13.15
N ASN A 267 -0.61 7.29 -12.87
CA ASN A 267 0.77 7.69 -12.89
C ASN A 267 1.29 7.98 -14.30
N GLY A 268 1.97 9.13 -14.44
CA GLY A 268 2.54 9.61 -15.68
C GLY A 268 4.06 9.53 -15.71
N ILE A 269 4.62 9.22 -16.88
CA ILE A 269 6.05 9.33 -17.18
C ILE A 269 6.23 10.28 -18.35
N ILE A 270 7.10 11.28 -18.21
CA ILE A 270 7.51 12.18 -19.27
C ILE A 270 8.81 11.65 -19.87
N ILE A 271 8.85 11.44 -21.18
CA ILE A 271 10.04 11.04 -21.94
C ILE A 271 10.47 12.23 -22.79
N ASP A 272 11.51 12.87 -22.33
CA ASP A 272 12.15 14.03 -22.94
C ASP A 272 12.95 13.62 -24.22
N GLU A 273 13.19 14.57 -25.14
CA GLU A 273 14.00 14.34 -26.34
C GLU A 273 15.43 13.89 -26.05
N THR A 274 15.93 14.12 -24.83
CA THR A 274 17.28 13.72 -24.41
C THR A 274 17.31 12.40 -23.64
N ALA A 275 16.16 11.73 -23.47
CA ALA A 275 16.03 10.51 -22.68
C ALA A 275 16.87 9.35 -23.23
N ASP A 276 17.51 8.59 -22.35
CA ASP A 276 18.08 7.30 -22.70
C ASP A 276 16.97 6.24 -22.82
N LEU A 277 16.65 5.89 -24.06
CA LEU A 277 15.59 4.91 -24.36
C LEU A 277 15.94 3.49 -23.88
N ASN A 278 17.21 3.18 -23.62
CA ASN A 278 17.60 1.88 -23.08
C ASN A 278 17.22 1.77 -21.59
N LEU A 279 17.09 2.88 -20.88
CA LEU A 279 16.55 2.94 -19.52
C LEU A 279 15.02 3.07 -19.53
N ALA A 280 14.49 3.95 -20.38
CA ALA A 280 13.07 4.30 -20.38
C ALA A 280 12.16 3.12 -20.78
N VAL A 281 12.50 2.38 -21.86
CA VAL A 281 11.67 1.29 -22.38
C VAL A 281 11.47 0.16 -21.34
N PRO A 282 12.52 -0.42 -20.72
CA PRO A 282 12.34 -1.47 -19.73
C PRO A 282 11.65 -0.97 -18.45
N ALA A 283 11.87 0.28 -18.02
CA ALA A 283 11.22 0.85 -16.86
C ALA A 283 9.71 1.02 -17.08
N ILE A 284 9.30 1.48 -18.26
CA ILE A 284 7.88 1.62 -18.62
C ILE A 284 7.22 0.26 -18.82
N LEU A 285 7.90 -0.68 -19.50
CA LEU A 285 7.39 -2.04 -19.63
C LEU A 285 7.09 -2.64 -18.25
N PHE A 286 8.04 -2.59 -17.34
CA PHE A 286 7.85 -3.08 -15.97
C PHE A 286 6.73 -2.35 -15.23
N GLY A 287 6.70 -1.02 -15.31
CA GLY A 287 5.68 -0.20 -14.65
C GLY A 287 4.26 -0.44 -15.16
N ALA A 288 4.10 -0.70 -16.47
CA ALA A 288 2.79 -0.89 -17.09
C ALA A 288 2.27 -2.34 -17.02
N VAL A 289 3.17 -3.33 -17.08
CA VAL A 289 2.83 -4.75 -17.19
C VAL A 289 2.96 -5.49 -15.85
N GLY A 290 3.81 -5.00 -14.94
CA GLY A 290 4.01 -5.59 -13.63
C GLY A 290 2.68 -5.75 -12.87
N THR A 291 2.48 -6.89 -12.22
CA THR A 291 1.22 -7.28 -11.56
C THR A 291 -0.01 -7.14 -12.48
N ALA A 292 0.18 -7.33 -13.80
CA ALA A 292 -0.84 -7.11 -14.83
C ALA A 292 -1.50 -5.70 -14.75
N GLY A 293 -0.71 -4.66 -14.50
CA GLY A 293 -1.20 -3.27 -14.36
C GLY A 293 -2.00 -2.99 -13.09
N GLN A 294 -2.05 -3.93 -12.14
CA GLN A 294 -2.84 -3.83 -10.91
C GLN A 294 -2.02 -3.29 -9.72
N ARG A 295 -1.20 -2.26 -9.95
CA ARG A 295 -0.52 -1.50 -8.88
C ARG A 295 -1.07 -0.07 -8.84
N CYS A 296 -1.18 0.49 -7.67
CA CYS A 296 -1.46 1.92 -7.52
C CYS A 296 -0.38 2.79 -8.20
N THR A 297 0.86 2.29 -8.27
CA THR A 297 2.00 2.93 -8.95
C THR A 297 2.18 2.50 -10.41
N SER A 298 1.29 1.72 -11.02
CA SER A 298 1.41 1.33 -12.43
C SER A 298 1.53 2.54 -13.34
N THR A 299 2.46 2.47 -14.29
CA THR A 299 2.56 3.48 -15.36
C THR A 299 1.35 3.35 -16.27
N ARG A 300 0.56 4.42 -16.36
CA ARG A 300 -0.66 4.45 -17.17
C ARG A 300 -0.59 5.44 -18.32
N ARG A 301 0.10 6.57 -18.11
CA ARG A 301 0.27 7.64 -19.09
C ARG A 301 1.75 7.83 -19.37
N VAL A 302 2.13 7.81 -20.66
CA VAL A 302 3.47 8.14 -21.10
C VAL A 302 3.39 9.30 -22.07
N PHE A 303 3.99 10.41 -21.69
CA PHE A 303 4.11 11.60 -22.51
C PHE A 303 5.42 11.54 -23.28
N LEU A 304 5.36 11.51 -24.61
CA LEU A 304 6.50 11.32 -25.51
C LEU A 304 6.79 12.61 -26.25
N HIS A 305 8.02 13.13 -26.11
CA HIS A 305 8.43 14.22 -26.96
C HIS A 305 8.36 13.77 -28.44
N LYS A 306 7.77 14.60 -29.32
CA LYS A 306 7.47 14.24 -30.71
C LYS A 306 8.68 13.74 -31.49
N SER A 307 9.87 14.29 -31.22
CA SER A 307 11.10 13.93 -31.94
C SER A 307 11.52 12.47 -31.76
N ILE A 308 11.14 11.84 -30.65
CA ILE A 308 11.53 10.46 -30.30
C ILE A 308 10.33 9.51 -30.27
N ALA A 309 9.10 10.02 -30.41
CA ALA A 309 7.87 9.26 -30.19
C ALA A 309 7.80 7.98 -31.06
N LYS A 310 8.16 8.07 -32.34
CA LYS A 310 8.14 6.91 -33.23
C LYS A 310 9.15 5.85 -32.81
N GLU A 311 10.41 6.23 -32.56
CA GLU A 311 11.46 5.28 -32.17
C GLU A 311 11.13 4.61 -30.84
N PHE A 312 10.67 5.40 -29.85
CA PHE A 312 10.25 4.88 -28.57
C PHE A 312 9.09 3.88 -28.70
N THR A 313 8.05 4.23 -29.45
CA THR A 313 6.88 3.37 -29.67
C THR A 313 7.26 2.05 -30.32
N ASP A 314 8.08 2.08 -31.38
CA ASP A 314 8.57 0.88 -32.06
C ASP A 314 9.33 -0.05 -31.09
N ARG A 315 10.24 0.52 -30.27
CA ARG A 315 10.99 -0.24 -29.25
C ARG A 315 10.06 -0.82 -28.17
N LEU A 316 9.11 -0.05 -27.70
CA LEU A 316 8.18 -0.48 -26.65
C LEU A 316 7.26 -1.62 -27.14
N VAL A 317 6.70 -1.51 -28.34
CA VAL A 317 5.90 -2.58 -28.96
C VAL A 317 6.72 -3.87 -29.12
N ASN A 318 8.00 -3.75 -29.52
CA ASN A 318 8.88 -4.92 -29.60
C ASN A 318 9.14 -5.56 -28.24
N ALA A 319 9.22 -4.75 -27.17
CA ALA A 319 9.37 -5.25 -25.80
C ALA A 319 8.07 -5.94 -25.32
N TYR A 320 6.89 -5.36 -25.59
CA TYR A 320 5.59 -5.97 -25.27
C TYR A 320 5.40 -7.34 -25.93
N LYS A 321 5.82 -7.53 -27.17
CA LYS A 321 5.75 -8.83 -27.88
C LYS A 321 6.54 -9.94 -27.19
N GLN A 322 7.48 -9.60 -26.33
CA GLN A 322 8.32 -10.56 -25.59
C GLN A 322 7.74 -10.91 -24.22
N VAL A 323 6.65 -10.27 -23.79
CA VAL A 323 5.99 -10.56 -22.50
C VAL A 323 5.37 -11.94 -22.53
N ARG A 324 5.92 -12.85 -21.76
CA ARG A 324 5.37 -14.21 -21.60
C ARG A 324 4.24 -14.18 -20.57
N ILE A 325 3.01 -14.36 -21.06
CA ILE A 325 1.80 -14.42 -20.25
C ILE A 325 1.50 -15.88 -19.93
N GLY A 326 1.38 -16.23 -18.65
CA GLY A 326 1.20 -17.63 -18.25
C GLY A 326 0.93 -17.84 -16.78
N ASP A 327 1.07 -19.10 -16.34
CA ASP A 327 0.98 -19.45 -14.93
C ASP A 327 1.98 -18.62 -14.11
N PRO A 328 1.51 -17.83 -13.14
CA PRO A 328 2.37 -16.93 -12.37
C PRO A 328 3.35 -17.67 -11.44
N LEU A 329 3.12 -18.95 -11.13
CA LEU A 329 4.05 -19.78 -10.38
C LEU A 329 5.24 -20.29 -11.21
N GLU A 330 5.16 -20.20 -12.54
CA GLU A 330 6.27 -20.58 -13.41
C GLU A 330 7.31 -19.43 -13.49
N SER A 331 8.58 -19.75 -13.26
CA SER A 331 9.68 -18.78 -13.19
C SER A 331 9.93 -17.98 -14.47
N LYS A 332 9.47 -18.47 -15.62
CA LYS A 332 9.62 -17.80 -16.93
C LYS A 332 8.46 -16.86 -17.27
N THR A 333 7.37 -16.88 -16.52
CA THR A 333 6.23 -15.99 -16.72
C THR A 333 6.63 -14.57 -16.34
N LEU A 334 6.22 -13.60 -17.16
CA LEU A 334 6.49 -12.17 -16.93
C LEU A 334 5.22 -11.39 -16.60
N MET A 335 4.04 -11.92 -16.94
CA MET A 335 2.75 -11.36 -16.56
C MET A 335 1.77 -12.50 -16.26
N GLY A 336 1.16 -12.45 -15.08
CA GLY A 336 0.08 -13.32 -14.65
C GLY A 336 -1.29 -12.80 -15.09
N PRO A 337 -2.39 -13.39 -14.56
CA PRO A 337 -3.77 -12.96 -14.83
C PRO A 337 -4.14 -11.68 -14.06
N LEU A 338 -5.28 -11.09 -14.39
CA LEU A 338 -6.03 -10.20 -13.52
C LEU A 338 -6.61 -10.99 -12.33
N VAL A 339 -6.99 -10.31 -11.26
CA VAL A 339 -7.42 -10.97 -10.01
C VAL A 339 -8.73 -11.74 -10.16
N ASN A 340 -9.65 -11.27 -10.99
CA ASN A 340 -10.97 -11.87 -11.18
C ASN A 340 -11.63 -11.46 -12.52
N GLU A 341 -12.81 -11.98 -12.82
CA GLU A 341 -13.56 -11.66 -14.05
C GLU A 341 -14.01 -10.19 -14.09
N ALA A 342 -14.39 -9.60 -12.94
CA ALA A 342 -14.79 -8.19 -12.90
C ALA A 342 -13.66 -7.26 -13.34
N ALA A 343 -12.42 -7.59 -13.04
CA ALA A 343 -11.26 -6.83 -13.52
C ALA A 343 -11.09 -6.92 -15.05
N ILE A 344 -11.42 -8.08 -15.67
CA ILE A 344 -11.47 -8.21 -17.13
C ILE A 344 -12.59 -7.32 -17.71
N GLU A 345 -13.77 -7.36 -17.13
CA GLU A 345 -14.92 -6.56 -17.59
C GLU A 345 -14.59 -5.06 -17.54
N ILE A 346 -13.96 -4.58 -16.48
CA ILE A 346 -13.49 -3.20 -16.35
C ILE A 346 -12.49 -2.85 -17.45
N MET A 347 -11.50 -3.72 -17.70
CA MET A 347 -10.52 -3.48 -18.76
C MET A 347 -11.17 -3.42 -20.14
N MET A 348 -12.06 -4.36 -20.44
CA MET A 348 -12.72 -4.41 -21.75
C MET A 348 -13.66 -3.23 -21.97
N ALA A 349 -14.39 -2.80 -20.94
CA ALA A 349 -15.21 -1.59 -21.01
C ALA A 349 -14.36 -0.33 -21.26
N ALA A 350 -13.19 -0.22 -20.60
CA ALA A 350 -12.26 0.89 -20.87
C ALA A 350 -11.74 0.87 -22.32
N ILE A 351 -11.46 -0.31 -22.89
CA ILE A 351 -11.01 -0.43 -24.28
C ILE A 351 -12.10 0.03 -25.26
N GLU A 352 -13.38 -0.27 -25.01
CA GLU A 352 -14.46 0.22 -25.87
C GLU A 352 -14.57 1.75 -25.78
N ARG A 353 -14.52 2.35 -24.58
CA ARG A 353 -14.50 3.81 -24.41
C ARG A 353 -13.29 4.47 -25.11
N ILE A 354 -12.13 3.82 -25.11
CA ILE A 354 -10.94 4.29 -25.83
C ILE A 354 -11.22 4.35 -27.34
N LYS A 355 -11.84 3.31 -27.91
CA LYS A 355 -12.22 3.27 -29.34
C LYS A 355 -13.24 4.34 -29.68
N GLU A 356 -14.25 4.54 -28.83
CA GLU A 356 -15.27 5.58 -28.99
C GLU A 356 -14.65 7.00 -28.96
N ALA A 357 -13.62 7.21 -28.14
CA ALA A 357 -12.85 8.47 -28.11
C ALA A 357 -11.93 8.65 -29.34
N GLY A 358 -11.83 7.65 -30.22
CA GLY A 358 -10.95 7.67 -31.39
C GLY A 358 -9.53 7.16 -31.12
N GLY A 359 -9.31 6.41 -30.04
CA GLY A 359 -8.04 5.83 -29.68
C GLY A 359 -7.59 4.72 -30.62
N GLU A 360 -6.33 4.77 -31.02
CA GLU A 360 -5.68 3.74 -31.81
C GLU A 360 -5.00 2.71 -30.90
N ILE A 361 -5.51 1.46 -30.93
CA ILE A 361 -4.85 0.37 -30.21
C ILE A 361 -3.67 -0.10 -31.06
N ILE A 362 -2.46 0.20 -30.60
CA ILE A 362 -1.20 -0.15 -31.26
C ILE A 362 -0.84 -1.61 -31.00
N TYR A 363 -1.15 -2.13 -29.80
CA TYR A 363 -0.82 -3.48 -29.39
C TYR A 363 -1.82 -4.03 -28.38
N GLY A 364 -2.15 -5.34 -28.49
CA GLY A 364 -2.86 -6.12 -27.49
C GLY A 364 -4.32 -5.70 -27.23
N GLY A 365 -4.68 -5.66 -25.93
CA GLY A 365 -6.00 -5.20 -25.48
C GLY A 365 -7.11 -6.23 -25.65
N LYS A 366 -6.81 -7.52 -25.54
CA LYS A 366 -7.79 -8.62 -25.71
C LYS A 366 -7.80 -9.55 -24.50
N LYS A 367 -8.97 -10.07 -24.18
CA LYS A 367 -9.09 -11.25 -23.31
C LYS A 367 -8.53 -12.47 -24.03
N LEU A 368 -7.72 -13.27 -23.33
CA LEU A 368 -7.17 -14.52 -23.89
C LEU A 368 -8.19 -15.66 -23.74
N ASN A 369 -8.34 -16.46 -24.79
CA ASN A 369 -9.23 -17.62 -24.78
C ASN A 369 -8.56 -18.84 -24.12
N ARG A 370 -8.46 -18.80 -22.79
CA ARG A 370 -7.90 -19.88 -21.95
C ARG A 370 -8.53 -19.82 -20.55
N PRO A 371 -8.43 -20.89 -19.71
CA PRO A 371 -8.83 -20.84 -18.32
C PRO A 371 -8.10 -19.72 -17.55
N GLY A 372 -8.74 -19.15 -16.54
CA GLY A 372 -8.24 -18.04 -15.76
C GLY A 372 -8.51 -16.65 -16.38
N PHE A 373 -8.06 -15.61 -15.70
CA PHE A 373 -8.42 -14.22 -16.00
C PHE A 373 -7.33 -13.49 -16.79
N PHE A 374 -6.87 -14.11 -17.88
CA PHE A 374 -5.75 -13.62 -18.68
C PHE A 374 -6.17 -12.62 -19.75
N VAL A 375 -5.38 -11.55 -19.88
CA VAL A 375 -5.53 -10.51 -20.91
C VAL A 375 -4.19 -10.25 -21.60
N GLU A 376 -4.21 -9.70 -22.81
CA GLU A 376 -3.02 -9.08 -23.41
C GLU A 376 -2.85 -7.66 -22.88
N PRO A 377 -1.63 -7.23 -22.49
CA PRO A 377 -1.39 -5.84 -22.14
C PRO A 377 -1.60 -4.95 -23.36
N CYS A 378 -2.10 -3.73 -23.14
CA CYS A 378 -2.57 -2.85 -24.19
C CYS A 378 -1.69 -1.59 -24.30
N ILE A 379 -1.32 -1.21 -25.52
CA ILE A 379 -0.73 0.09 -25.85
C ILE A 379 -1.69 0.87 -26.72
N VAL A 380 -2.01 2.09 -26.34
CA VAL A 380 -2.94 2.98 -27.02
C VAL A 380 -2.24 4.27 -27.40
N LYS A 381 -2.36 4.71 -28.64
CA LYS A 381 -2.06 6.10 -29.03
C LYS A 381 -3.26 6.97 -28.62
N ALA A 382 -3.04 7.90 -27.73
CA ALA A 382 -4.09 8.68 -27.09
C ALA A 382 -3.84 10.18 -27.21
N GLN A 383 -4.88 10.95 -26.92
CA GLN A 383 -4.78 12.39 -26.75
C GLN A 383 -5.06 12.73 -25.28
N HIS A 384 -4.30 13.70 -24.75
CA HIS A 384 -4.36 14.08 -23.36
C HIS A 384 -5.77 14.44 -22.88
N GLN A 385 -6.56 15.17 -23.71
CA GLN A 385 -7.89 15.70 -23.34
C GLN A 385 -9.02 14.65 -23.23
N TRP A 386 -8.74 13.37 -23.51
CA TRP A 386 -9.79 12.34 -23.39
C TRP A 386 -10.09 12.02 -21.93
N GLU A 387 -11.37 12.00 -21.57
CA GLU A 387 -11.82 11.70 -20.22
C GLU A 387 -11.26 10.37 -19.69
N ILE A 388 -11.30 9.32 -20.51
CA ILE A 388 -10.77 7.99 -20.14
C ILE A 388 -9.27 7.99 -19.79
N VAL A 389 -8.49 8.95 -20.31
CA VAL A 389 -7.06 9.10 -19.99
C VAL A 389 -6.86 9.67 -18.59
N HIS A 390 -7.84 10.42 -18.08
CA HIS A 390 -7.83 11.01 -16.74
C HIS A 390 -8.37 10.06 -15.67
N GLU A 391 -9.00 8.95 -16.07
CA GLU A 391 -9.51 7.93 -15.16
C GLU A 391 -8.50 6.81 -14.93
N GLU A 392 -8.43 6.31 -13.71
CA GLU A 392 -7.64 5.11 -13.41
C GLU A 392 -8.38 3.86 -13.89
N THR A 393 -7.81 3.13 -14.87
CA THR A 393 -8.21 1.76 -15.17
C THR A 393 -7.20 0.80 -14.55
N PHE A 394 -7.63 0.01 -13.56
CA PHE A 394 -6.74 -0.89 -12.79
C PHE A 394 -6.44 -2.18 -13.55
N ALA A 395 -5.86 -2.02 -14.74
CA ALA A 395 -5.56 -3.06 -15.73
C ALA A 395 -4.35 -2.65 -16.59
N PRO A 396 -3.74 -3.56 -17.37
CA PRO A 396 -2.54 -3.27 -18.14
C PRO A 396 -2.84 -2.48 -19.42
N ILE A 397 -3.32 -1.26 -19.31
CA ILE A 397 -3.55 -0.30 -20.39
C ILE A 397 -2.55 0.85 -20.24
N LEU A 398 -1.80 1.12 -21.31
CA LEU A 398 -0.82 2.20 -21.38
C LEU A 398 -1.20 3.20 -22.47
N TYR A 399 -1.33 4.47 -22.11
CA TYR A 399 -1.59 5.57 -23.03
C TYR A 399 -0.28 6.22 -23.46
N LEU A 400 -0.03 6.35 -24.76
CA LEU A 400 1.06 7.11 -25.35
C LEU A 400 0.51 8.43 -25.89
N ILE A 401 1.03 9.54 -25.38
CA ILE A 401 0.57 10.91 -25.65
C ILE A 401 1.76 11.72 -26.13
N GLU A 402 1.69 12.30 -27.34
CA GLU A 402 2.76 13.11 -27.88
C GLU A 402 2.70 14.56 -27.35
N TYR A 403 3.86 15.16 -27.06
CA TYR A 403 3.98 16.57 -26.67
C TYR A 403 5.19 17.25 -27.35
N GLU A 404 5.23 18.57 -27.29
CA GLU A 404 6.34 19.39 -27.80
C GLU A 404 6.96 20.31 -26.74
N ASN A 405 6.16 20.85 -25.83
CA ASN A 405 6.61 21.80 -24.84
C ASN A 405 6.67 21.17 -23.44
N PHE A 406 7.84 21.33 -22.77
CA PHE A 406 8.08 20.68 -21.49
C PHE A 406 7.23 21.28 -20.35
N GLU A 407 7.01 22.59 -20.34
CA GLU A 407 6.17 23.25 -19.34
C GLU A 407 4.70 22.82 -19.49
N GLU A 408 4.21 22.75 -20.73
CA GLU A 408 2.84 22.32 -21.02
C GLU A 408 2.60 20.87 -20.61
N VAL A 409 3.55 19.97 -20.84
CA VAL A 409 3.39 18.56 -20.48
C VAL A 409 3.40 18.35 -18.97
N ILE A 410 4.07 19.18 -18.19
CA ILE A 410 3.97 19.17 -16.72
C ILE A 410 2.53 19.51 -16.29
N GLU A 411 1.90 20.51 -16.92
CA GLU A 411 0.50 20.85 -16.65
C GLU A 411 -0.42 19.65 -16.96
N TRP A 412 -0.28 19.05 -18.14
CA TRP A 412 -1.04 17.84 -18.53
C TRP A 412 -0.82 16.67 -17.56
N HIS A 413 0.43 16.50 -17.11
CA HIS A 413 0.77 15.46 -16.14
C HIS A 413 -0.02 15.65 -14.83
N ASN A 414 -0.13 16.89 -14.35
CA ASN A 414 -0.73 17.24 -13.08
C ASN A 414 -2.28 17.36 -13.11
N GLU A 415 -2.92 17.40 -14.29
CA GLU A 415 -4.39 17.60 -14.44
C GLU A 415 -5.23 16.42 -13.92
N VAL A 416 -4.66 15.24 -13.70
CA VAL A 416 -5.42 14.11 -13.16
C VAL A 416 -5.73 14.29 -11.67
N PRO A 417 -6.85 13.71 -11.19
CA PRO A 417 -7.25 13.83 -9.78
C PRO A 417 -6.25 13.21 -8.79
N GLN A 418 -5.52 12.18 -9.20
CA GLN A 418 -4.56 11.45 -8.35
C GLN A 418 -3.18 12.09 -8.41
N GLY A 419 -2.36 11.83 -7.38
CA GLY A 419 -0.98 12.31 -7.31
C GLY A 419 -0.09 11.33 -6.53
N LEU A 420 0.01 10.04 -6.95
CA LEU A 420 0.81 9.06 -6.23
C LEU A 420 2.25 9.06 -6.71
N SER A 421 2.50 8.62 -7.94
CA SER A 421 3.87 8.43 -8.46
C SER A 421 4.02 8.97 -9.87
N SER A 422 5.22 9.48 -10.16
CA SER A 422 5.56 10.11 -11.43
C SER A 422 7.03 9.92 -11.76
N ALA A 423 7.39 10.09 -13.03
CA ALA A 423 8.78 10.07 -13.43
C ALA A 423 9.04 10.95 -14.67
N VAL A 424 10.29 11.39 -14.81
CA VAL A 424 10.81 11.98 -16.03
C VAL A 424 12.07 11.24 -16.46
N PHE A 425 12.20 10.94 -17.74
CA PHE A 425 13.45 10.45 -18.34
C PHE A 425 14.08 11.57 -19.17
N THR A 426 15.24 12.03 -18.74
CA THR A 426 15.95 13.17 -19.31
C THR A 426 17.42 13.16 -18.93
N THR A 427 18.28 13.71 -19.79
CA THR A 427 19.66 14.10 -19.46
C THR A 427 19.78 15.62 -19.33
N ASN A 428 18.68 16.36 -19.55
CA ASN A 428 18.64 17.80 -19.36
C ASN A 428 18.46 18.14 -17.88
N LEU A 429 19.50 18.71 -17.27
CA LEU A 429 19.49 19.09 -15.86
C LEU A 429 18.35 20.06 -15.52
N LEU A 430 18.04 21.02 -16.42
CA LEU A 430 16.98 21.99 -16.14
C LEU A 430 15.60 21.33 -16.12
N HIS A 431 15.34 20.37 -17.01
CA HIS A 431 14.08 19.63 -17.01
C HIS A 431 13.95 18.75 -15.77
N SER A 432 15.02 18.06 -15.34
CA SER A 432 14.99 17.24 -14.12
C SER A 432 14.74 18.09 -12.87
N GLU A 433 15.46 19.22 -12.72
CA GLU A 433 15.26 20.11 -11.58
C GLU A 433 13.89 20.81 -11.59
N THR A 434 13.39 21.19 -12.77
CA THR A 434 12.04 21.74 -12.91
C THR A 434 10.99 20.72 -12.47
N PHE A 435 11.11 19.46 -12.95
CA PHE A 435 10.20 18.37 -12.61
C PHE A 435 10.15 18.07 -11.10
N LEU A 436 11.30 18.12 -10.41
CA LEU A 436 11.40 17.89 -8.97
C LEU A 436 11.09 19.12 -8.11
N SER A 437 10.98 20.30 -8.71
CA SER A 437 10.67 21.55 -7.99
C SER A 437 9.18 21.69 -7.68
N HIS A 438 8.84 22.75 -6.93
CA HIS A 438 7.46 23.17 -6.67
C HIS A 438 6.65 23.56 -7.91
N ARG A 439 7.29 23.67 -9.09
CA ARG A 439 6.65 23.93 -10.40
C ARG A 439 6.46 22.65 -11.20
N GLY A 440 6.98 21.53 -10.72
CA GLY A 440 7.00 20.26 -11.43
C GLY A 440 5.86 19.33 -11.04
N SER A 441 6.18 18.06 -10.85
CA SER A 441 5.20 17.04 -10.47
C SER A 441 4.57 17.32 -9.12
N ASP A 442 3.26 17.20 -9.03
CA ASP A 442 2.46 17.32 -7.79
C ASP A 442 2.22 15.98 -7.09
N CYS A 443 2.93 14.93 -7.51
CA CYS A 443 2.85 13.60 -6.91
C CYS A 443 3.66 13.49 -5.61
N GLY A 444 3.26 12.57 -4.73
CA GLY A 444 4.02 12.26 -3.53
C GLY A 444 5.36 11.59 -3.82
N ILE A 445 5.49 10.93 -4.98
CA ILE A 445 6.73 10.30 -5.48
C ILE A 445 7.04 10.87 -6.86
N ALA A 446 8.22 11.47 -7.00
CA ALA A 446 8.71 12.02 -8.26
C ALA A 446 10.13 11.51 -8.54
N ASN A 447 10.31 10.82 -9.64
CA ASN A 447 11.55 10.12 -9.99
C ASN A 447 12.22 10.70 -11.23
N VAL A 448 13.54 10.57 -11.34
CA VAL A 448 14.32 10.91 -12.54
C VAL A 448 15.08 9.68 -13.02
N ASN A 449 14.89 9.32 -14.29
CA ASN A 449 15.55 8.19 -14.96
C ASN A 449 15.31 6.82 -14.30
N ILE A 450 14.19 6.70 -13.58
CA ILE A 450 13.65 5.45 -13.05
C ILE A 450 12.13 5.49 -13.18
N GLY A 451 11.44 4.33 -13.21
CA GLY A 451 9.99 4.25 -13.41
C GLY A 451 9.16 4.67 -12.22
N THR A 452 7.83 4.61 -12.37
CA THR A 452 6.86 4.95 -11.30
C THR A 452 6.65 3.84 -10.28
N SER A 453 7.03 2.59 -10.60
CA SER A 453 6.85 1.41 -9.74
C SER A 453 8.13 1.04 -9.03
N GLY A 454 8.06 0.77 -7.74
CA GLY A 454 9.18 0.40 -6.89
C GLY A 454 9.29 1.33 -5.69
N ALA A 455 8.70 0.91 -4.56
CA ALA A 455 8.90 1.57 -3.28
C ALA A 455 10.19 1.05 -2.63
N GLU A 456 10.93 1.95 -1.98
CA GLU A 456 12.08 1.60 -1.15
C GLU A 456 11.76 1.90 0.31
N ILE A 457 12.06 0.94 1.19
CA ILE A 457 11.63 1.00 2.60
C ILE A 457 12.20 2.20 3.36
N GLY A 458 13.31 2.78 2.96
CA GLY A 458 13.89 3.97 3.59
C GLY A 458 13.10 5.26 3.36
N GLY A 459 12.32 5.34 2.29
CA GLY A 459 11.48 6.49 1.93
C GLY A 459 10.07 6.41 2.53
N ALA A 460 9.46 7.56 2.77
CA ALA A 460 8.03 7.63 3.08
C ALA A 460 7.23 7.42 1.80
N PHE A 461 6.31 6.44 1.81
CA PHE A 461 5.44 6.13 0.69
C PHE A 461 4.09 6.81 0.87
N GLY A 462 3.55 7.38 -0.20
CA GLY A 462 2.21 7.96 -0.24
C GLY A 462 2.04 9.02 -1.30
N GLY A 463 0.79 9.38 -1.54
CA GLY A 463 0.37 10.32 -2.57
C GLY A 463 -0.26 11.59 -2.05
N GLU A 464 -0.66 12.42 -3.00
CA GLU A 464 -1.36 13.69 -2.83
C GLU A 464 -2.70 13.65 -3.57
N LYS A 465 -3.51 14.69 -3.41
CA LYS A 465 -4.81 14.84 -4.07
C LYS A 465 -5.74 13.65 -3.76
N GLU A 466 -6.42 13.08 -4.77
CA GLU A 466 -7.35 11.95 -4.57
C GLU A 466 -6.66 10.60 -4.31
N THR A 467 -5.33 10.53 -4.39
CA THR A 467 -4.61 9.37 -3.85
C THR A 467 -4.74 9.29 -2.34
N GLY A 468 -5.13 10.38 -1.69
CA GLY A 468 -5.39 10.42 -0.25
C GLY A 468 -4.36 11.26 0.49
N GLY A 469 -3.79 10.73 1.58
CA GLY A 469 -2.85 11.49 2.40
C GLY A 469 -2.34 10.71 3.59
N GLY A 470 -1.32 11.26 4.20
CA GLY A 470 -0.47 10.56 5.13
C GLY A 470 0.74 9.95 4.42
N ARG A 471 1.51 9.19 5.15
CA ARG A 471 2.65 8.43 4.60
C ARG A 471 2.78 7.11 5.34
N GLU A 472 3.18 6.10 4.61
CA GLU A 472 3.51 4.76 5.13
C GLU A 472 5.00 4.47 4.97
N SER A 473 5.45 3.30 5.41
CA SER A 473 6.81 2.79 5.23
C SER A 473 7.86 3.63 5.97
N GLY A 474 8.87 4.15 5.28
CA GLY A 474 10.07 4.72 5.89
C GLY A 474 10.00 6.17 6.38
N SER A 475 11.19 6.76 6.49
CA SER A 475 11.39 8.15 6.91
C SER A 475 10.71 8.47 8.25
N ASP A 476 9.87 9.47 8.29
CA ASP A 476 9.15 9.94 9.48
C ASP A 476 7.68 9.49 9.56
N SER A 477 7.27 8.51 8.75
CA SER A 477 5.91 7.94 8.74
C SER A 477 5.47 7.45 10.13
N TRP A 478 6.40 7.03 10.99
CA TRP A 478 6.15 6.64 12.38
C TRP A 478 5.40 7.69 13.20
N LYS A 479 5.51 8.97 12.84
CA LYS A 479 4.80 10.07 13.53
C LYS A 479 3.27 9.96 13.37
N ALA A 480 2.80 9.35 12.31
CA ALA A 480 1.37 9.10 12.09
C ALA A 480 0.78 8.13 13.13
N TYR A 481 1.59 7.20 13.62
CA TYR A 481 1.20 6.18 14.62
C TYR A 481 1.37 6.65 16.07
N MET A 482 1.74 7.91 16.27
CA MET A 482 1.97 8.45 17.61
C MET A 482 1.26 9.79 17.80
N ARG A 483 1.03 10.16 19.04
CA ARG A 483 0.57 11.50 19.41
C ARG A 483 1.74 12.32 19.96
N ARG A 484 1.92 13.49 19.41
CA ARG A 484 2.90 14.45 19.90
C ARG A 484 2.35 15.17 21.14
N GLN A 485 3.18 15.30 22.17
CA GLN A 485 2.88 16.03 23.37
C GLN A 485 3.96 17.06 23.63
N THR A 486 3.58 18.32 23.76
CA THR A 486 4.47 19.40 24.21
C THR A 486 4.43 19.48 25.74
N ASN A 487 5.60 19.49 26.35
CA ASN A 487 5.77 19.51 27.80
C ASN A 487 6.57 20.74 28.20
N THR A 488 6.17 21.38 29.31
CA THR A 488 6.92 22.44 29.95
C THR A 488 7.11 22.10 31.41
N ILE A 489 8.34 22.08 31.86
CA ILE A 489 8.69 21.86 33.27
C ILE A 489 9.18 23.19 33.86
N ASN A 490 8.50 23.68 34.88
CA ASN A 490 8.98 24.74 35.73
C ASN A 490 9.80 24.14 36.89
N TRP A 491 11.09 24.48 36.94
CA TRP A 491 11.98 24.05 38.03
C TRP A 491 12.41 25.22 38.95
N SER A 492 11.65 26.35 38.88
CA SER A 492 11.75 27.47 39.81
C SER A 492 10.72 27.36 40.93
N LYS A 493 10.78 28.28 41.87
CA LYS A 493 9.78 28.47 42.93
C LYS A 493 8.75 29.54 42.58
N GLU A 494 8.85 30.14 41.40
CA GLU A 494 7.98 31.22 40.94
C GLU A 494 7.05 30.69 39.83
N LEU A 495 5.86 31.22 39.76
CA LEU A 495 4.91 30.94 38.63
C LEU A 495 4.74 32.21 37.80
N PRO A 496 5.59 32.46 36.80
CA PRO A 496 5.41 33.58 35.89
C PRO A 496 4.21 33.34 35.02
N LEU A 497 3.12 34.06 35.28
CA LEU A 497 1.92 33.99 34.48
C LEU A 497 2.13 34.77 33.19
N ALA A 498 1.41 34.35 32.11
CA ALA A 498 1.44 35.03 30.85
C ALA A 498 1.00 36.49 31.00
N GLN A 499 1.59 37.38 30.18
CA GLN A 499 1.27 38.82 30.13
C GLN A 499 1.48 39.57 31.47
N GLY A 500 2.27 39.02 32.39
CA GLY A 500 2.55 39.68 33.69
C GLY A 500 1.36 39.77 34.63
N ILE A 501 0.30 38.97 34.39
CA ILE A 501 -0.88 38.92 35.25
C ILE A 501 -0.50 38.36 36.61
N LYS A 502 -0.92 39.04 37.68
CA LYS A 502 -0.81 38.59 39.08
C LYS A 502 -2.18 38.37 39.67
N PHE A 503 -2.38 37.21 40.31
CA PHE A 503 -3.59 36.90 41.09
C PHE A 503 -3.24 36.91 42.56
N GLY A 504 -4.02 37.63 43.34
CA GLY A 504 -3.93 37.62 44.79
C GLY A 504 -2.73 38.39 45.34
N GLU A 505 -2.84 39.70 45.47
CA GLU A 505 -2.22 40.48 46.53
C GLU A 505 -3.25 40.74 47.59
#